data_ef974eed7bbde448eb2f8f73df2df2aa
#
_entry.id   ef974eed7bbde448eb2f8f73df2df2aa
#
_cell.length_a   1.000
_cell.length_b   1.000
_cell.length_c   1.000
_cell.angle_alpha   90.00
_cell.angle_beta   90.00
_cell.angle_gamma   90.00
#
_symmetry.space_group_name_H-M   'P 1'
#
loop_
_entity.id
_entity.type
_entity.pdbx_description
1 polymer ?
#
loop_
_entity_poly.entity_id
_entity_poly.type
_entity_poly.pdbx_seq_one_letter_code
_entity_poly.pdbx_strand_id
1 'polypeptide(L)'
;VEVIVSVVDAALEDAAASLGLEGGAIAPSELAAVGVTQGPGLVGALVVGVAFAKGFAYAAGKPLVCVNHLEGHLFANLLAQPDLKPPFIFTLVSGGHTMLVHVKAWGDYEVLGETLDDAVGEAFDKVAKALGLGYPGGPIISKLAETGNPKAIDFPRALNSRGDYRFSLSGLKTAVTLYIEQETKAGRTIHLPDLAASFEAAVFDVQYKKAKNALHATGCKEYCIGGGVSANPHLREMMIKKLGRQGIRVTVPPLSACTDNAAMIAEV
;
A
#
# COMPACT_ATOMS: atom_id res chain seq x y z
N VAL A 1 -12.36 19.26 1.28
CA VAL A 1 -12.33 20.53 0.54
C VAL A 1 -12.31 21.72 1.51
N GLU A 2 -13.19 21.73 2.49
CA GLU A 2 -13.37 22.85 3.44
C GLU A 2 -12.20 23.07 4.41
N VAL A 3 -11.37 22.05 4.61
CA VAL A 3 -10.28 22.06 5.62
C VAL A 3 -8.87 22.19 5.04
N ILE A 4 -8.70 22.32 3.71
CA ILE A 4 -7.36 22.29 3.10
C ILE A 4 -6.46 23.45 3.56
N VAL A 5 -7.05 24.63 3.74
CA VAL A 5 -6.33 25.82 4.21
C VAL A 5 -5.84 25.59 5.64
N SER A 6 -6.76 25.19 6.55
CA SER A 6 -6.41 24.95 7.96
C SER A 6 -5.36 23.84 8.13
N VAL A 7 -5.37 22.81 7.27
CA VAL A 7 -4.37 21.75 7.30
C VAL A 7 -3.00 22.26 6.84
N VAL A 8 -2.96 23.13 5.83
CA VAL A 8 -1.70 23.74 5.38
C VAL A 8 -1.14 24.70 6.42
N ASP A 9 -2.00 25.52 7.03
CA ASP A 9 -1.57 26.45 8.09
C ASP A 9 -0.99 25.66 9.28
N ALA A 10 -1.70 24.62 9.76
CA ALA A 10 -1.20 23.75 10.84
C ALA A 10 0.13 23.05 10.46
N ALA A 11 0.28 22.60 9.22
CA ALA A 11 1.53 21.98 8.77
C ALA A 11 2.71 22.95 8.76
N LEU A 12 2.49 24.21 8.42
CA LEU A 12 3.52 25.24 8.46
C LEU A 12 3.91 25.64 9.90
N GLU A 13 2.94 25.64 10.83
CA GLU A 13 3.16 25.83 12.26
C GLU A 13 3.94 24.67 12.87
N ASP A 14 3.51 23.42 12.61
CA ASP A 14 4.17 22.20 13.11
C ASP A 14 5.61 22.08 12.59
N ALA A 15 5.83 22.44 11.33
CA ALA A 15 7.16 22.44 10.74
C ALA A 15 8.07 23.48 11.41
N ALA A 16 7.58 24.71 11.68
CA ALA A 16 8.33 25.73 12.39
C ALA A 16 8.72 25.26 13.81
N ALA A 17 7.77 24.68 14.54
CA ALA A 17 8.01 24.11 15.87
C ALA A 17 9.06 22.99 15.83
N SER A 18 8.97 22.09 14.85
CA SER A 18 9.92 20.98 14.67
C SER A 18 11.35 21.44 14.35
N LEU A 19 11.49 22.60 13.68
CA LEU A 19 12.77 23.22 13.37
C LEU A 19 13.28 24.14 14.48
N GLY A 20 12.55 24.33 15.55
CA GLY A 20 12.90 25.22 16.65
C GLY A 20 12.88 26.71 16.28
N LEU A 21 12.07 27.09 15.29
CA LEU A 21 11.93 28.47 14.86
C LEU A 21 11.01 29.25 15.80
N GLU A 22 11.48 30.38 16.31
CA GLU A 22 10.65 31.31 17.08
C GLU A 22 9.82 32.14 16.08
N GLY A 23 8.47 32.06 16.17
CA GLY A 23 7.64 32.95 15.34
C GLY A 23 6.41 32.31 14.69
N GLY A 24 6.00 31.14 15.10
CA GLY A 24 4.69 30.56 14.83
C GLY A 24 4.59 29.68 13.59
N ALA A 25 4.92 30.13 12.39
CA ALA A 25 4.77 29.33 11.16
C ALA A 25 5.88 29.64 10.14
N ILE A 26 6.24 28.66 9.32
CA ILE A 26 7.12 28.90 8.16
C ILE A 26 6.37 29.74 7.13
N ALA A 27 7.00 30.83 6.66
CA ALA A 27 6.40 31.63 5.59
C ALA A 27 6.35 30.83 4.27
N PRO A 28 5.24 30.87 3.51
CA PRO A 28 5.15 30.15 2.24
C PRO A 28 6.30 30.49 1.25
N SER A 29 6.85 31.69 1.35
CA SER A 29 8.02 32.12 0.56
C SER A 29 9.34 31.45 0.94
N GLU A 30 9.41 30.75 2.07
CA GLU A 30 10.61 30.01 2.52
C GLU A 30 10.61 28.55 2.03
N LEU A 31 9.48 28.05 1.52
CA LEU A 31 9.40 26.71 0.94
C LEU A 31 10.29 26.61 -0.31
N ALA A 32 10.85 25.42 -0.55
CA ALA A 32 11.61 25.15 -1.78
C ALA A 32 10.68 24.97 -2.97
N ALA A 33 9.58 24.23 -2.80
CA ALA A 33 8.59 23.93 -3.83
C ALA A 33 7.25 23.53 -3.18
N VAL A 34 6.22 23.39 -4.00
CA VAL A 34 4.90 22.84 -3.60
C VAL A 34 4.66 21.55 -4.38
N GLY A 35 4.66 20.43 -3.69
CA GLY A 35 4.33 19.12 -4.27
C GLY A 35 2.82 18.85 -4.21
N VAL A 36 2.26 18.27 -5.27
CA VAL A 36 0.85 17.87 -5.30
C VAL A 36 0.63 16.60 -6.10
N THR A 37 -0.19 15.71 -5.58
CA THR A 37 -0.65 14.53 -6.33
C THR A 37 -1.51 14.95 -7.51
N GLN A 38 -1.07 14.61 -8.75
CA GLN A 38 -1.84 14.86 -9.97
C GLN A 38 -2.69 13.66 -10.42
N GLY A 39 -2.38 12.47 -9.92
CA GLY A 39 -3.06 11.21 -10.24
C GLY A 39 -2.16 10.00 -9.95
N PRO A 40 -2.74 8.77 -10.01
CA PRO A 40 -4.17 8.50 -10.08
C PRO A 40 -4.90 8.81 -8.76
N GLY A 41 -6.24 8.92 -8.83
CA GLY A 41 -7.08 9.16 -7.65
C GLY A 41 -8.48 9.66 -8.01
N LEU A 42 -9.29 9.98 -7.02
CA LEU A 42 -10.64 10.51 -7.20
C LEU A 42 -10.58 11.90 -7.85
N VAL A 43 -11.18 12.04 -9.03
CA VAL A 43 -11.11 13.26 -9.85
C VAL A 43 -11.49 14.51 -9.05
N GLY A 44 -12.57 14.45 -8.25
CA GLY A 44 -12.98 15.59 -7.43
C GLY A 44 -11.94 16.04 -6.41
N ALA A 45 -11.28 15.09 -5.74
CA ALA A 45 -10.22 15.39 -4.79
C ALA A 45 -8.97 15.94 -5.49
N LEU A 46 -8.58 15.34 -6.62
CA LEU A 46 -7.43 15.78 -7.42
C LEU A 46 -7.62 17.20 -7.95
N VAL A 47 -8.80 17.52 -8.50
CA VAL A 47 -9.10 18.88 -9.00
C VAL A 47 -8.95 19.91 -7.90
N VAL A 48 -9.48 19.64 -6.72
CA VAL A 48 -9.38 20.57 -5.58
C VAL A 48 -7.95 20.72 -5.11
N GLY A 49 -7.24 19.60 -4.90
CA GLY A 49 -5.84 19.62 -4.45
C GLY A 49 -4.93 20.35 -5.43
N VAL A 50 -5.04 20.05 -6.72
CA VAL A 50 -4.22 20.69 -7.77
C VAL A 50 -4.57 22.17 -7.93
N ALA A 51 -5.86 22.54 -7.87
CA ALA A 51 -6.27 23.96 -7.97
C ALA A 51 -5.74 24.78 -6.78
N PHE A 52 -5.86 24.24 -5.56
CA PHE A 52 -5.30 24.86 -4.37
C PHE A 52 -3.77 25.01 -4.46
N ALA A 53 -3.06 23.92 -4.78
CA ALA A 53 -1.61 23.92 -4.87
C ALA A 53 -1.08 24.91 -5.92
N LYS A 54 -1.77 25.05 -7.07
CA LYS A 54 -1.44 26.06 -8.09
C LYS A 54 -1.55 27.48 -7.54
N GLY A 55 -2.67 27.81 -6.88
CA GLY A 55 -2.88 29.12 -6.28
C GLY A 55 -1.86 29.44 -5.19
N PHE A 56 -1.61 28.44 -4.32
CA PHE A 56 -0.64 28.56 -3.23
C PHE A 56 0.80 28.74 -3.74
N ALA A 57 1.25 27.91 -4.69
CA ALA A 57 2.57 28.01 -5.29
C ALA A 57 2.77 29.36 -6.02
N TYR A 58 1.74 29.82 -6.76
CA TYR A 58 1.77 31.11 -7.44
C TYR A 58 1.91 32.27 -6.44
N ALA A 59 1.10 32.28 -5.38
CA ALA A 59 1.14 33.32 -4.34
C ALA A 59 2.46 33.31 -3.56
N ALA A 60 3.04 32.14 -3.31
CA ALA A 60 4.31 31.98 -2.63
C ALA A 60 5.54 32.25 -3.54
N GLY A 61 5.35 32.37 -4.86
CA GLY A 61 6.43 32.51 -5.83
C GLY A 61 7.32 31.26 -5.94
N LYS A 62 6.71 30.05 -5.77
CA LYS A 62 7.43 28.79 -5.72
C LYS A 62 7.08 27.84 -6.88
N PRO A 63 8.00 26.95 -7.27
CA PRO A 63 7.71 25.91 -8.25
C PRO A 63 6.58 24.99 -7.76
N LEU A 64 5.73 24.56 -8.70
CA LEU A 64 4.74 23.49 -8.47
C LEU A 64 5.27 22.19 -9.06
N VAL A 65 5.33 21.13 -8.27
CA VAL A 65 5.75 19.80 -8.68
C VAL A 65 4.53 18.87 -8.67
N CYS A 66 4.21 18.32 -9.82
CA CYS A 66 3.11 17.36 -9.98
C CYS A 66 3.64 15.95 -9.80
N VAL A 67 3.15 15.23 -8.79
CA VAL A 67 3.63 13.92 -8.36
C VAL A 67 2.62 12.83 -8.70
N ASN A 68 3.12 11.66 -9.15
CA ASN A 68 2.31 10.48 -9.31
C ASN A 68 2.09 9.81 -7.95
N HIS A 69 0.83 9.55 -7.58
CA HIS A 69 0.45 8.96 -6.30
C HIS A 69 1.12 7.60 -6.02
N LEU A 70 1.21 6.75 -7.05
CA LEU A 70 1.80 5.41 -6.92
C LEU A 70 3.31 5.48 -6.69
N GLU A 71 3.94 6.49 -7.29
CA GLU A 71 5.35 6.80 -7.07
C GLU A 71 5.59 7.27 -5.63
N GLY A 72 4.69 8.08 -5.07
CA GLY A 72 4.72 8.45 -3.65
C GLY A 72 4.78 7.22 -2.73
N HIS A 73 3.95 6.21 -2.96
CA HIS A 73 4.01 4.96 -2.18
C HIS A 73 5.35 4.22 -2.31
N LEU A 74 6.00 4.30 -3.48
CA LEU A 74 7.34 3.75 -3.67
C LEU A 74 8.36 4.55 -2.83
N PHE A 75 8.32 5.86 -2.94
CA PHE A 75 9.24 6.77 -2.24
C PHE A 75 9.03 6.79 -0.72
N ALA A 76 7.85 6.42 -0.21
CA ALA A 76 7.63 6.22 1.22
C ALA A 76 8.64 5.26 1.88
N ASN A 77 9.28 4.37 1.10
CA ASN A 77 10.33 3.49 1.60
C ASN A 77 11.64 4.24 1.92
N LEU A 78 11.90 5.39 1.29
CA LEU A 78 13.06 6.22 1.61
C LEU A 78 12.97 6.83 3.02
N LEU A 79 11.75 7.05 3.53
CA LEU A 79 11.53 7.49 4.93
C LEU A 79 12.04 6.46 5.95
N ALA A 80 12.08 5.16 5.60
CA ALA A 80 12.64 4.10 6.44
C ALA A 80 14.10 3.81 6.10
N GLN A 81 14.49 3.98 4.85
CA GLN A 81 15.79 3.62 4.33
C GLN A 81 16.28 4.67 3.32
N PRO A 82 16.86 5.77 3.79
CA PRO A 82 17.32 6.87 2.92
C PRO A 82 18.42 6.48 1.92
N ASP A 83 19.13 5.38 2.16
CA ASP A 83 20.19 4.85 1.28
C ASP A 83 19.67 3.85 0.23
N LEU A 84 18.34 3.64 0.15
CA LEU A 84 17.72 2.78 -0.86
C LEU A 84 18.04 3.28 -2.27
N LYS A 85 18.53 2.37 -3.13
CA LYS A 85 18.88 2.69 -4.52
C LYS A 85 18.43 1.58 -5.47
N PRO A 86 17.95 1.95 -6.67
CA PRO A 86 17.70 0.97 -7.72
C PRO A 86 18.99 0.21 -8.13
N PRO A 87 18.87 -1.04 -8.67
CA PRO A 87 17.60 -1.69 -9.00
C PRO A 87 17.02 -2.52 -7.84
N PHE A 88 15.68 -2.54 -7.74
CA PHE A 88 14.96 -3.35 -6.75
C PHE A 88 13.56 -3.75 -7.25
N ILE A 89 12.94 -4.70 -6.55
CA ILE A 89 11.54 -5.07 -6.79
C ILE A 89 10.65 -4.37 -5.77
N PHE A 90 9.60 -3.73 -6.27
CA PHE A 90 8.60 -3.05 -5.45
C PHE A 90 7.23 -3.70 -5.64
N THR A 91 6.54 -3.99 -4.53
CA THR A 91 5.14 -4.41 -4.56
C THR A 91 4.27 -3.31 -3.99
N LEU A 92 3.36 -2.78 -4.79
CA LEU A 92 2.30 -1.89 -4.33
C LEU A 92 1.07 -2.71 -3.97
N VAL A 93 0.61 -2.61 -2.71
CA VAL A 93 -0.58 -3.28 -2.20
C VAL A 93 -1.45 -2.28 -1.42
N SER A 94 -2.54 -1.86 -2.03
CA SER A 94 -3.45 -0.85 -1.47
C SER A 94 -4.91 -1.25 -1.65
N GLY A 95 -5.83 -0.36 -1.27
CA GLY A 95 -7.26 -0.51 -1.52
C GLY A 95 -7.62 -0.52 -3.00
N GLY A 96 -6.90 0.26 -3.82
CA GLY A 96 -7.18 0.42 -5.26
C GLY A 96 -6.17 -0.22 -6.20
N HIS A 97 -4.99 -0.59 -5.73
CA HIS A 97 -3.92 -1.10 -6.58
C HIS A 97 -3.23 -2.33 -5.99
N THR A 98 -2.91 -3.27 -6.86
CA THR A 98 -2.01 -4.39 -6.56
C THR A 98 -1.14 -4.62 -7.77
N MET A 99 0.15 -4.32 -7.65
CA MET A 99 1.10 -4.43 -8.75
C MET A 99 2.50 -4.78 -8.27
N LEU A 100 3.25 -5.41 -9.16
CA LEU A 100 4.65 -5.75 -8.96
C LEU A 100 5.48 -4.98 -9.99
N VAL A 101 6.46 -4.21 -9.52
CA VAL A 101 7.24 -3.29 -10.33
C VAL A 101 8.73 -3.60 -10.18
N HIS A 102 9.45 -3.63 -11.28
CA HIS A 102 10.90 -3.59 -11.31
C HIS A 102 11.35 -2.14 -11.46
N VAL A 103 11.89 -1.60 -10.41
CA VAL A 103 12.52 -0.26 -10.38
C VAL A 103 13.94 -0.42 -10.88
N LYS A 104 14.20 -0.06 -12.13
CA LYS A 104 15.52 -0.19 -12.78
C LYS A 104 16.45 0.99 -12.43
N ALA A 105 15.86 2.16 -12.43
CA ALA A 105 16.45 3.44 -11.99
C ALA A 105 15.33 4.34 -11.48
N TRP A 106 15.66 5.43 -10.83
CA TRP A 106 14.66 6.46 -10.50
C TRP A 106 14.06 7.02 -11.79
N GLY A 107 12.73 6.98 -11.90
CA GLY A 107 11.99 7.35 -13.11
C GLY A 107 11.93 6.26 -14.20
N ASP A 108 12.60 5.13 -14.05
CA ASP A 108 12.54 3.97 -14.98
C ASP A 108 11.91 2.76 -14.29
N TYR A 109 10.62 2.59 -14.52
CA TYR A 109 9.77 1.59 -13.87
C TYR A 109 9.19 0.62 -14.88
N GLU A 110 9.39 -0.68 -14.66
CA GLU A 110 8.77 -1.74 -15.44
C GLU A 110 7.70 -2.42 -14.59
N VAL A 111 6.44 -2.28 -14.97
CA VAL A 111 5.34 -3.03 -14.36
C VAL A 111 5.41 -4.47 -14.84
N LEU A 112 5.84 -5.39 -13.97
CA LEU A 112 5.93 -6.81 -14.27
C LEU A 112 4.54 -7.46 -14.32
N GLY A 113 3.64 -7.02 -13.46
CA GLY A 113 2.26 -7.47 -13.45
C GLY A 113 1.41 -6.69 -12.44
N GLU A 114 0.12 -6.66 -12.72
CA GLU A 114 -0.88 -6.00 -11.90
C GLU A 114 -2.12 -6.89 -11.71
N THR A 115 -3.04 -6.48 -10.86
CA THR A 115 -4.29 -7.23 -10.68
C THR A 115 -5.18 -7.13 -11.91
N LEU A 116 -5.81 -8.25 -12.27
CA LEU A 116 -6.79 -8.34 -13.36
C LEU A 116 -8.22 -8.02 -12.89
N ASP A 117 -8.42 -7.96 -11.57
CA ASP A 117 -9.72 -7.76 -10.95
C ASP A 117 -9.61 -6.94 -9.66
N ASP A 118 -9.96 -7.49 -8.50
CA ASP A 118 -9.92 -6.77 -7.22
C ASP A 118 -8.45 -6.49 -6.79
N ALA A 119 -8.20 -5.31 -6.23
CA ALA A 119 -6.99 -5.07 -5.46
C ALA A 119 -7.04 -5.83 -4.13
N VAL A 120 -5.88 -6.02 -3.49
CA VAL A 120 -5.80 -6.76 -2.22
C VAL A 120 -6.69 -6.13 -1.16
N GLY A 121 -6.58 -4.82 -0.92
CA GLY A 121 -7.39 -4.15 0.10
C GLY A 121 -8.89 -4.24 -0.20
N GLU A 122 -9.28 -4.08 -1.47
CA GLU A 122 -10.66 -4.25 -1.91
C GLU A 122 -11.19 -5.69 -1.65
N ALA A 123 -10.36 -6.71 -1.86
CA ALA A 123 -10.72 -8.09 -1.55
C ALA A 123 -10.95 -8.29 -0.05
N PHE A 124 -10.12 -7.69 0.81
CA PHE A 124 -10.32 -7.71 2.27
C PHE A 124 -11.64 -7.03 2.67
N ASP A 125 -11.94 -5.87 2.09
CA ASP A 125 -13.18 -5.14 2.37
C ASP A 125 -14.43 -5.95 1.95
N LYS A 126 -14.37 -6.59 0.77
CA LYS A 126 -15.46 -7.44 0.26
C LYS A 126 -15.68 -8.69 1.11
N VAL A 127 -14.60 -9.33 1.59
CA VAL A 127 -14.71 -10.49 2.50
C VAL A 127 -15.25 -10.06 3.86
N ALA A 128 -14.77 -8.95 4.42
CA ALA A 128 -15.31 -8.40 5.67
C ALA A 128 -16.81 -8.10 5.56
N LYS A 129 -17.23 -7.49 4.44
CA LYS A 129 -18.65 -7.23 4.16
C LYS A 129 -19.46 -8.51 4.07
N ALA A 130 -18.96 -9.56 3.40
CA ALA A 130 -19.64 -10.85 3.28
C ALA A 130 -19.82 -11.55 4.64
N LEU A 131 -18.92 -11.28 5.59
CA LEU A 131 -18.99 -11.78 6.97
C LEU A 131 -19.83 -10.89 7.91
N GLY A 132 -20.39 -9.78 7.41
CA GLY A 132 -21.14 -8.81 8.24
C GLY A 132 -20.24 -7.99 9.17
N LEU A 133 -18.95 -7.92 8.90
CA LEU A 133 -17.97 -7.12 9.64
C LEU A 133 -17.96 -5.68 9.14
N GLY A 134 -17.36 -4.78 9.91
CA GLY A 134 -17.28 -3.34 9.61
C GLY A 134 -16.34 -2.99 8.45
N TYR A 135 -16.13 -1.69 8.28
CA TYR A 135 -15.22 -1.07 7.30
C TYR A 135 -14.25 -0.13 8.05
N PRO A 136 -12.95 -0.06 7.67
CA PRO A 136 -12.29 -0.84 6.62
C PRO A 136 -12.07 -2.31 7.00
N GLY A 137 -12.22 -3.23 6.04
CA GLY A 137 -12.16 -4.68 6.28
C GLY A 137 -10.76 -5.20 6.58
N GLY A 138 -9.72 -4.60 5.97
CA GLY A 138 -8.34 -5.02 6.16
C GLY A 138 -7.91 -5.16 7.62
N PRO A 139 -7.98 -4.10 8.44
CA PRO A 139 -7.61 -4.17 9.86
C PRO A 139 -8.45 -5.17 10.67
N ILE A 140 -9.75 -5.30 10.35
CA ILE A 140 -10.66 -6.22 11.05
C ILE A 140 -10.28 -7.67 10.77
N ILE A 141 -10.09 -8.04 9.49
CA ILE A 141 -9.67 -9.37 9.08
C ILE A 141 -8.29 -9.70 9.67
N SER A 142 -7.34 -8.77 9.61
CA SER A 142 -6.00 -8.94 10.16
C SER A 142 -6.04 -9.25 11.67
N LYS A 143 -6.85 -8.49 12.44
CA LYS A 143 -7.00 -8.73 13.87
C LYS A 143 -7.64 -10.08 14.19
N LEU A 144 -8.64 -10.52 13.41
CA LEU A 144 -9.22 -11.84 13.57
C LEU A 144 -8.21 -12.95 13.24
N ALA A 145 -7.37 -12.75 12.24
CA ALA A 145 -6.38 -13.72 11.80
C ALA A 145 -5.28 -14.00 12.84
N GLU A 146 -5.02 -13.07 13.77
CA GLU A 146 -3.98 -13.22 14.81
C GLU A 146 -4.14 -14.50 15.65
N THR A 147 -5.38 -14.94 15.89
CA THR A 147 -5.70 -16.10 16.72
C THR A 147 -6.14 -17.31 15.90
N GLY A 148 -6.19 -17.18 14.58
CA GLY A 148 -6.66 -18.23 13.67
C GLY A 148 -5.56 -19.14 13.16
N ASN A 149 -5.98 -20.32 12.68
CA ASN A 149 -5.11 -21.26 12.00
C ASN A 149 -5.08 -20.98 10.49
N PRO A 150 -3.95 -20.53 9.90
CA PRO A 150 -3.86 -20.20 8.48
C PRO A 150 -3.94 -21.41 7.54
N LYS A 151 -4.03 -22.62 8.08
CA LYS A 151 -4.16 -23.90 7.35
C LYS A 151 -5.50 -24.57 7.57
N ALA A 152 -6.45 -23.94 8.27
CA ALA A 152 -7.74 -24.53 8.57
C ALA A 152 -8.60 -24.74 7.31
N ILE A 153 -8.49 -23.81 6.35
CA ILE A 153 -9.25 -23.86 5.10
C ILE A 153 -8.26 -23.69 3.94
N ASP A 154 -8.29 -24.62 2.99
CA ASP A 154 -7.43 -24.56 1.81
C ASP A 154 -8.06 -23.73 0.69
N PHE A 155 -7.92 -22.42 0.80
CA PHE A 155 -8.37 -21.48 -0.21
C PHE A 155 -7.47 -21.46 -1.45
N PRO A 156 -8.00 -21.20 -2.65
CA PRO A 156 -7.23 -21.20 -3.90
C PRO A 156 -6.19 -20.06 -3.96
N ARG A 157 -5.07 -20.32 -4.66
CA ARG A 157 -4.02 -19.37 -4.99
C ARG A 157 -3.96 -19.24 -6.51
N ALA A 158 -4.63 -18.22 -7.04
CA ALA A 158 -4.73 -18.02 -8.50
C ALA A 158 -3.41 -17.59 -9.15
N LEU A 159 -3.31 -17.79 -10.48
CA LEU A 159 -2.22 -17.34 -11.36
C LEU A 159 -0.83 -17.70 -10.82
N ASN A 160 -0.69 -18.93 -10.36
CA ASN A 160 0.47 -19.37 -9.59
C ASN A 160 1.62 -19.94 -10.46
N SER A 161 1.55 -19.75 -11.79
CA SER A 161 2.54 -20.20 -12.77
C SER A 161 3.84 -19.38 -12.66
N ARG A 162 4.98 -20.03 -12.96
CA ARG A 162 6.28 -19.35 -12.99
C ARG A 162 6.30 -18.36 -14.15
N GLY A 163 6.69 -17.11 -13.90
CA GLY A 163 6.76 -16.04 -14.91
C GLY A 163 5.44 -15.29 -15.11
N ASP A 164 4.33 -15.70 -14.50
CA ASP A 164 3.11 -14.91 -14.46
C ASP A 164 3.10 -14.04 -13.20
N TYR A 165 3.25 -12.74 -13.37
CA TYR A 165 3.28 -11.76 -12.29
C TYR A 165 1.95 -11.03 -12.06
N ARG A 166 0.92 -11.34 -12.88
CA ARG A 166 -0.42 -10.77 -12.69
C ARG A 166 -1.09 -11.34 -11.45
N PHE A 167 -1.98 -10.59 -10.84
CA PHE A 167 -2.77 -11.03 -9.69
C PHE A 167 -4.22 -11.21 -10.07
N SER A 168 -4.94 -12.07 -9.35
CA SER A 168 -6.39 -12.20 -9.42
C SER A 168 -6.90 -12.69 -8.07
N LEU A 169 -7.88 -12.01 -7.53
CA LEU A 169 -8.48 -12.29 -6.23
C LEU A 169 -9.97 -12.65 -6.33
N SER A 170 -10.58 -12.51 -7.52
CA SER A 170 -12.00 -12.82 -7.73
C SER A 170 -12.33 -14.29 -7.43
N GLY A 171 -11.48 -15.22 -7.85
CA GLY A 171 -11.64 -16.65 -7.55
C GLY A 171 -11.52 -16.96 -6.07
N LEU A 172 -10.59 -16.30 -5.36
CA LEU A 172 -10.44 -16.44 -3.92
C LEU A 172 -11.67 -15.89 -3.18
N LYS A 173 -12.15 -14.70 -3.55
CA LYS A 173 -13.37 -14.11 -3.00
C LYS A 173 -14.58 -15.03 -3.18
N THR A 174 -14.76 -15.58 -4.38
CA THR A 174 -15.84 -16.56 -4.66
C THR A 174 -15.72 -17.79 -3.77
N ALA A 175 -14.52 -18.34 -3.60
CA ALA A 175 -14.29 -19.49 -2.73
C ALA A 175 -14.66 -19.21 -1.27
N VAL A 176 -14.32 -18.01 -0.76
CA VAL A 176 -14.71 -17.57 0.60
C VAL A 176 -16.23 -17.47 0.72
N THR A 177 -16.90 -16.83 -0.26
CA THR A 177 -18.37 -16.72 -0.24
C THR A 177 -19.05 -18.07 -0.26
N LEU A 178 -18.61 -18.98 -1.13
CA LEU A 178 -19.12 -20.35 -1.20
C LEU A 178 -18.91 -21.13 0.10
N TYR A 179 -17.75 -20.99 0.73
CA TYR A 179 -17.48 -21.60 2.03
C TYR A 179 -18.47 -21.10 3.10
N ILE A 180 -18.68 -19.77 3.18
CA ILE A 180 -19.65 -19.17 4.11
C ILE A 180 -21.06 -19.74 3.87
N GLU A 181 -21.51 -19.79 2.62
CA GLU A 181 -22.82 -20.33 2.26
C GLU A 181 -22.97 -21.82 2.62
N GLN A 182 -21.95 -22.63 2.35
CA GLN A 182 -21.96 -24.08 2.66
C GLN A 182 -22.04 -24.33 4.15
N GLU A 183 -21.22 -23.62 4.96
CA GLU A 183 -21.26 -23.76 6.42
C GLU A 183 -22.61 -23.30 6.99
N THR A 184 -23.15 -22.20 6.52
CA THR A 184 -24.44 -21.64 6.93
C THR A 184 -25.58 -22.62 6.58
N LYS A 185 -25.62 -23.16 5.36
CA LYS A 185 -26.63 -24.16 4.93
C LYS A 185 -26.55 -25.46 5.73
N ALA A 186 -25.36 -25.84 6.15
CA ALA A 186 -25.13 -27.01 6.96
C ALA A 186 -25.42 -26.79 8.47
N GLY A 187 -25.81 -25.59 8.87
CA GLY A 187 -26.03 -25.21 10.28
C GLY A 187 -24.76 -25.19 11.12
N ARG A 188 -23.58 -25.14 10.50
CA ARG A 188 -22.31 -25.10 11.22
C ARG A 188 -21.89 -23.66 11.54
N THR A 189 -21.33 -23.47 12.71
CA THR A 189 -20.78 -22.18 13.13
C THR A 189 -19.43 -21.97 12.46
N ILE A 190 -19.27 -20.85 11.76
CA ILE A 190 -18.02 -20.48 11.14
C ILE A 190 -17.05 -19.96 12.22
N HIS A 191 -15.86 -20.54 12.31
CA HIS A 191 -14.79 -20.02 13.16
C HIS A 191 -14.10 -18.88 12.44
N LEU A 192 -14.52 -17.64 12.71
CA LEU A 192 -14.05 -16.43 12.01
C LEU A 192 -12.53 -16.26 12.04
N PRO A 193 -11.82 -16.51 13.16
CA PRO A 193 -10.35 -16.43 13.18
C PRO A 193 -9.68 -17.36 12.14
N ASP A 194 -10.11 -18.60 12.03
CA ASP A 194 -9.54 -19.56 11.08
C ASP A 194 -9.84 -19.17 9.64
N LEU A 195 -11.04 -18.69 9.36
CA LEU A 195 -11.41 -18.20 8.04
C LEU A 195 -10.55 -16.99 7.67
N ALA A 196 -10.42 -16.00 8.56
CA ALA A 196 -9.61 -14.81 8.37
C ALA A 196 -8.14 -15.16 8.14
N ALA A 197 -7.55 -16.01 8.97
CA ALA A 197 -6.16 -16.45 8.85
C ALA A 197 -5.90 -17.23 7.56
N SER A 198 -6.83 -18.13 7.16
CA SER A 198 -6.70 -18.91 5.92
C SER A 198 -6.84 -18.06 4.67
N PHE A 199 -7.75 -17.07 4.69
CA PHE A 199 -7.92 -16.09 3.62
C PHE A 199 -6.65 -15.21 3.47
N GLU A 200 -6.18 -14.66 4.57
CA GLU A 200 -4.98 -13.82 4.62
C GLU A 200 -3.76 -14.58 4.10
N ALA A 201 -3.57 -15.82 4.55
CA ALA A 201 -2.50 -16.70 4.09
C ALA A 201 -2.57 -16.95 2.57
N ALA A 202 -3.77 -17.17 2.02
CA ALA A 202 -3.93 -17.37 0.58
C ALA A 202 -3.53 -16.14 -0.23
N VAL A 203 -3.89 -14.93 0.21
CA VAL A 203 -3.49 -13.67 -0.42
C VAL A 203 -1.98 -13.49 -0.35
N PHE A 204 -1.39 -13.61 0.83
CA PHE A 204 0.02 -13.29 1.06
C PHE A 204 0.99 -14.32 0.48
N ASP A 205 0.59 -15.59 0.41
CA ASP A 205 1.38 -16.61 -0.29
C ASP A 205 1.58 -16.27 -1.77
N VAL A 206 0.55 -15.72 -2.44
CA VAL A 206 0.65 -15.28 -3.83
C VAL A 206 1.59 -14.07 -3.94
N GLN A 207 1.43 -13.07 -3.04
CA GLN A 207 2.30 -11.89 -3.02
C GLN A 207 3.78 -12.30 -2.86
N TYR A 208 4.07 -13.12 -1.87
CA TYR A 208 5.42 -13.63 -1.63
C TYR A 208 6.00 -14.40 -2.82
N LYS A 209 5.22 -15.33 -3.40
CA LYS A 209 5.69 -16.16 -4.51
C LYS A 209 6.05 -15.33 -5.74
N LYS A 210 5.22 -14.34 -6.08
CA LYS A 210 5.48 -13.46 -7.21
C LYS A 210 6.68 -12.55 -6.97
N ALA A 211 6.79 -11.93 -5.79
CA ALA A 211 7.95 -11.14 -5.40
C ALA A 211 9.24 -11.96 -5.47
N LYS A 212 9.25 -13.17 -4.90
CA LYS A 212 10.39 -14.11 -4.98
C LYS A 212 10.77 -14.45 -6.42
N ASN A 213 9.80 -14.75 -7.27
CA ASN A 213 10.06 -15.10 -8.67
C ASN A 213 10.63 -13.90 -9.45
N ALA A 214 10.13 -12.69 -9.22
CA ALA A 214 10.64 -11.47 -9.82
C ALA A 214 12.08 -11.16 -9.38
N LEU A 215 12.37 -11.26 -8.08
CA LEU A 215 13.73 -11.11 -7.53
C LEU A 215 14.71 -12.11 -8.16
N HIS A 216 14.27 -13.36 -8.33
CA HIS A 216 15.10 -14.37 -8.97
C HIS A 216 15.32 -14.10 -10.46
N ALA A 217 14.28 -13.63 -11.17
CA ALA A 217 14.36 -13.36 -12.61
C ALA A 217 15.21 -12.12 -12.94
N THR A 218 15.13 -11.08 -12.09
CA THR A 218 15.86 -9.81 -12.28
C THR A 218 17.26 -9.82 -11.65
N GLY A 219 17.52 -10.73 -10.71
CA GLY A 219 18.75 -10.74 -9.92
C GLY A 219 18.83 -9.67 -8.83
N CYS A 220 17.76 -8.88 -8.63
CA CYS A 220 17.70 -7.87 -7.58
C CYS A 220 17.91 -8.47 -6.19
N LYS A 221 18.60 -7.73 -5.33
CA LYS A 221 18.88 -8.10 -3.94
C LYS A 221 18.11 -7.27 -2.93
N GLU A 222 17.28 -6.37 -3.41
CA GLU A 222 16.44 -5.51 -2.60
C GLU A 222 14.97 -5.65 -2.99
N TYR A 223 14.12 -5.61 -2.00
CA TYR A 223 12.68 -5.69 -2.13
C TYR A 223 12.01 -4.62 -1.26
N CYS A 224 11.08 -3.90 -1.84
CA CYS A 224 10.28 -2.89 -1.14
C CYS A 224 8.80 -3.22 -1.26
N ILE A 225 8.02 -2.77 -0.28
CA ILE A 225 6.56 -2.86 -0.31
C ILE A 225 5.96 -1.51 0.10
N GLY A 226 4.82 -1.15 -0.49
CA GLY A 226 4.11 0.09 -0.17
C GLY A 226 2.61 -0.05 -0.32
N GLY A 227 1.88 1.00 0.07
CA GLY A 227 0.42 1.04 0.09
C GLY A 227 -0.18 0.56 1.41
N GLY A 228 -1.45 0.89 1.67
CA GLY A 228 -2.10 0.69 2.97
C GLY A 228 -2.07 -0.75 3.49
N VAL A 229 -2.12 -1.76 2.59
CA VAL A 229 -2.04 -3.18 2.99
C VAL A 229 -0.64 -3.55 3.49
N SER A 230 0.39 -2.80 3.13
CA SER A 230 1.76 -3.00 3.65
C SER A 230 1.87 -2.77 5.17
N ALA A 231 0.87 -2.16 5.80
CA ALA A 231 0.77 -2.04 7.25
C ALA A 231 0.42 -3.37 7.96
N ASN A 232 -0.10 -4.37 7.22
CA ASN A 232 -0.48 -5.65 7.79
C ASN A 232 0.73 -6.37 8.42
N PRO A 233 0.69 -6.70 9.73
CA PRO A 233 1.84 -7.26 10.44
C PRO A 233 2.27 -8.63 9.90
N HIS A 234 1.31 -9.49 9.51
CA HIS A 234 1.61 -10.83 9.00
C HIS A 234 2.29 -10.77 7.65
N LEU A 235 1.85 -9.86 6.75
CA LEU A 235 2.50 -9.63 5.46
C LEU A 235 3.94 -9.13 5.65
N ARG A 236 4.14 -8.13 6.50
CA ARG A 236 5.47 -7.56 6.80
C ARG A 236 6.41 -8.62 7.34
N GLU A 237 5.99 -9.33 8.39
CA GLU A 237 6.81 -10.39 9.00
C GLU A 237 7.15 -11.50 7.99
N MET A 238 6.17 -11.93 7.21
CA MET A 238 6.36 -12.96 6.20
C MET A 238 7.38 -12.53 5.14
N MET A 239 7.27 -11.30 4.59
CA MET A 239 8.21 -10.80 3.59
C MET A 239 9.62 -10.66 4.17
N ILE A 240 9.77 -10.02 5.32
CA ILE A 240 11.06 -9.84 6.00
C ILE A 240 11.71 -11.20 6.27
N LYS A 241 10.97 -12.14 6.86
CA LYS A 241 11.49 -13.44 7.27
C LYS A 241 11.82 -14.35 6.08
N LYS A 242 10.88 -14.48 5.11
CA LYS A 242 11.05 -15.44 4.00
C LYS A 242 12.03 -14.93 2.93
N LEU A 243 12.03 -13.64 2.60
CA LEU A 243 12.97 -13.05 1.64
C LEU A 243 14.34 -12.81 2.29
N GLY A 244 14.39 -12.36 3.53
CA GLY A 244 15.64 -12.18 4.27
C GLY A 244 16.48 -13.47 4.38
N ARG A 245 15.83 -14.64 4.55
CA ARG A 245 16.51 -15.95 4.52
C ARG A 245 17.15 -16.30 3.16
N GLN A 246 16.78 -15.57 2.11
CA GLN A 246 17.35 -15.72 0.75
C GLN A 246 18.41 -14.64 0.46
N GLY A 247 18.82 -13.87 1.47
CA GLY A 247 19.81 -12.81 1.32
C GLY A 247 19.25 -11.56 0.61
N ILE A 248 17.93 -11.37 0.62
CA ILE A 248 17.27 -10.17 0.09
C ILE A 248 17.10 -9.17 1.21
N ARG A 249 17.53 -7.92 1.01
CA ARG A 249 17.22 -6.80 1.90
C ARG A 249 15.77 -6.38 1.67
N VAL A 250 14.98 -6.35 2.73
CA VAL A 250 13.55 -6.02 2.67
C VAL A 250 13.31 -4.70 3.38
N THR A 251 12.84 -3.72 2.63
CA THR A 251 12.41 -2.42 3.16
C THR A 251 10.90 -2.36 3.24
N VAL A 252 10.41 -1.88 4.37
CA VAL A 252 8.99 -1.63 4.62
C VAL A 252 8.84 -0.22 5.19
N PRO A 253 7.89 0.60 4.70
CA PRO A 253 7.74 1.96 5.19
C PRO A 253 7.31 1.98 6.67
N PRO A 254 7.55 3.07 7.40
CA PRO A 254 6.97 3.26 8.73
C PRO A 254 5.45 3.12 8.66
N LEU A 255 4.81 2.66 9.74
CA LEU A 255 3.34 2.47 9.75
C LEU A 255 2.58 3.76 9.39
N SER A 256 3.09 4.91 9.83
CA SER A 256 2.55 6.25 9.50
C SER A 256 2.65 6.60 8.02
N ALA A 257 3.55 5.96 7.25
CA ALA A 257 3.75 6.20 5.83
C ALA A 257 3.19 5.09 4.92
N CYS A 258 2.52 4.07 5.49
CA CYS A 258 1.89 3.01 4.68
C CYS A 258 0.64 3.50 3.95
N THR A 259 -0.15 4.35 4.61
CA THR A 259 -1.35 4.97 4.02
C THR A 259 -1.00 6.30 3.37
N ASP A 260 -1.96 6.89 2.64
CA ASP A 260 -1.80 8.18 1.98
C ASP A 260 -1.34 9.26 2.97
N ASN A 261 -0.27 9.94 2.63
CA ASN A 261 0.32 11.02 3.44
C ASN A 261 1.09 12.00 2.57
N ALA A 262 1.30 13.22 3.08
CA ALA A 262 1.99 14.26 2.33
C ALA A 262 3.51 14.02 2.25
N ALA A 263 4.12 13.38 3.26
CA ALA A 263 5.56 13.15 3.29
C ALA A 263 6.02 12.26 2.11
N MET A 264 5.23 11.21 1.75
CA MET A 264 5.54 10.37 0.60
C MET A 264 5.49 11.11 -0.74
N ILE A 265 4.72 12.21 -0.83
CA ILE A 265 4.62 13.05 -2.03
C ILE A 265 5.78 14.04 -2.08
N ALA A 266 6.22 14.54 -0.92
CA ALA A 266 7.34 15.46 -0.82
C ALA A 266 8.69 14.76 -1.04
N GLU A 267 8.77 13.44 -0.86
CA GLU A 267 9.98 12.63 -1.04
C GLU A 267 10.29 12.34 -2.52
N VAL A 268 9.27 12.39 -3.41
CA VAL A 268 9.44 12.22 -4.86
C VAL A 268 10.12 13.45 -5.48
#